data_1c676cc250e3a1aa1cd92b3ee50a6138
#
_entry.id   1c676cc250e3a1aa1cd92b3ee50a6138
#
_cell.length_a   1.000
_cell.length_b   1.000
_cell.length_c   1.000
_cell.angle_alpha   90.00
_cell.angle_beta   90.00
_cell.angle_gamma   90.00
#
_symmetry.space_group_name_H-M   'P 1'
#
loop_
_entity.id
_entity.type
_entity.pdbx_description
1 polymer ?
#
loop_
_entity_poly.entity_id
_entity_poly.type
_entity_poly.pdbx_seq_one_letter_code
_entity_poly.pdbx_strand_id
1 'polypeptide(L)'
;MSSYKFAFPVNTAVLEDGVPSFQVADVSFVKKSCLTEELSFFNKGRIQLSENQIFAVVVVCGNESYAKEYAFDKCCFATDIFKICSDLYHDNFFNPKKWQFDISNDFITNRNSFYFYKNLDSKISDKFHVNYHANRYNTCIGLKVLESVNKWNISDFESLYRAFYSTDANKIHLVLKRACHIYSQSFSINHLYERVVWLCTVLDTLATNEREGKVSQLKKYLPALVLKCERLTEQLRLFIEQIYDIRSAYIHNAEKIGITEREVDKLEKIVYRVILQMVRNSNKYKSTKELCVAIDKGSFAPILDNLPDIYI
;
A
#
# COMPACT_ATOMS: atom_id res chain seq x y z
N MET A 1 -28.20 -2.97 -13.15
CA MET A 1 -26.98 -3.47 -12.45
C MET A 1 -27.29 -3.40 -10.97
N SER A 2 -27.11 -4.51 -10.26
CA SER A 2 -27.37 -4.52 -8.81
C SER A 2 -26.21 -3.86 -8.05
N SER A 3 -26.53 -3.21 -6.94
CA SER A 3 -25.56 -2.63 -6.01
C SER A 3 -25.33 -3.60 -4.85
N TYR A 4 -24.06 -3.81 -4.52
CA TYR A 4 -23.63 -4.68 -3.44
C TYR A 4 -22.77 -3.93 -2.44
N LYS A 5 -23.03 -4.15 -1.14
CA LYS A 5 -22.15 -3.71 -0.06
C LYS A 5 -21.33 -4.90 0.39
N PHE A 6 -20.00 -4.77 0.32
CA PHE A 6 -19.05 -5.77 0.81
C PHE A 6 -18.36 -5.27 2.07
N ALA A 7 -18.08 -6.20 2.97
CA ALA A 7 -17.29 -5.93 4.16
C ALA A 7 -16.27 -7.06 4.36
N PHE A 8 -14.99 -6.68 4.34
CA PHE A 8 -13.86 -7.58 4.50
C PHE A 8 -13.17 -7.32 5.84
N PRO A 9 -12.93 -8.33 6.65
CA PRO A 9 -12.19 -8.14 7.89
C PRO A 9 -10.75 -7.74 7.57
N VAL A 10 -10.28 -6.70 8.24
CA VAL A 10 -8.85 -6.35 8.24
C VAL A 10 -8.18 -7.22 9.27
N ASN A 11 -7.18 -7.98 8.85
CA ASN A 11 -6.54 -8.98 9.70
C ASN A 11 -6.04 -8.39 11.00
N THR A 12 -6.50 -8.95 12.11
CA THR A 12 -6.05 -8.66 13.47
C THR A 12 -6.01 -7.17 13.86
N ALA A 13 -6.62 -6.30 13.07
CA ALA A 13 -6.67 -4.88 13.36
C ALA A 13 -7.91 -4.51 14.17
N VAL A 14 -7.71 -3.69 15.20
CA VAL A 14 -8.77 -3.16 16.05
C VAL A 14 -8.62 -1.64 16.15
N LEU A 15 -9.75 -0.93 16.28
CA LEU A 15 -9.74 0.48 16.65
C LEU A 15 -9.77 0.61 18.17
N GLU A 16 -8.96 1.51 18.73
CA GLU A 16 -9.04 1.89 20.14
C GLU A 16 -10.44 2.38 20.51
N ASP A 17 -10.79 2.28 21.79
CA ASP A 17 -12.04 2.84 22.29
C ASP A 17 -12.09 4.35 22.07
N GLY A 18 -13.24 4.85 21.64
CA GLY A 18 -13.42 6.27 21.32
C GLY A 18 -12.87 6.69 19.94
N VAL A 19 -12.07 5.85 19.26
CA VAL A 19 -11.60 6.15 17.89
C VAL A 19 -12.75 5.96 16.91
N PRO A 20 -13.06 6.97 16.08
CA PRO A 20 -14.12 6.87 15.08
C PRO A 20 -13.71 5.95 13.91
N SER A 21 -14.71 5.52 13.15
CA SER A 21 -14.46 4.97 11.81
C SER A 21 -13.75 5.99 10.94
N PHE A 22 -12.90 5.52 10.03
CA PHE A 22 -12.18 6.38 9.09
C PHE A 22 -12.39 5.90 7.65
N GLN A 23 -11.96 6.71 6.70
CA GLN A 23 -12.17 6.44 5.28
C GLN A 23 -10.88 6.68 4.50
N VAL A 24 -10.64 5.85 3.49
CA VAL A 24 -9.62 6.05 2.46
C VAL A 24 -10.33 5.96 1.12
N ALA A 25 -10.39 7.08 0.41
CA ALA A 25 -11.18 7.24 -0.82
C ALA A 25 -12.66 6.86 -0.62
N ASP A 26 -13.16 5.79 -1.26
CA ASP A 26 -14.53 5.30 -1.11
C ASP A 26 -14.65 4.03 -0.25
N VAL A 27 -13.57 3.62 0.41
CA VAL A 27 -13.55 2.50 1.34
C VAL A 27 -13.62 3.00 2.77
N SER A 28 -14.62 2.56 3.52
CA SER A 28 -14.80 2.89 4.94
C SER A 28 -14.23 1.79 5.82
N PHE A 29 -13.41 2.17 6.80
CA PHE A 29 -12.86 1.28 7.83
C PHE A 29 -13.67 1.47 9.11
N VAL A 30 -14.47 0.47 9.45
CA VAL A 30 -15.46 0.55 10.52
C VAL A 30 -15.27 -0.54 11.56
N LYS A 31 -15.69 -0.30 12.80
CA LYS A 31 -15.73 -1.34 13.84
C LYS A 31 -16.83 -2.37 13.55
N LYS A 32 -16.64 -3.59 14.02
CA LYS A 32 -17.67 -4.63 14.00
C LYS A 32 -19.01 -4.13 14.54
N SER A 33 -18.99 -3.35 15.64
CA SER A 33 -20.19 -2.78 16.24
C SER A 33 -21.01 -1.88 15.32
N CYS A 34 -20.40 -1.33 14.26
CA CYS A 34 -21.09 -0.54 13.24
C CYS A 34 -21.80 -1.37 12.15
N LEU A 35 -21.63 -2.69 12.17
CA LEU A 35 -22.14 -3.64 11.19
C LEU A 35 -23.22 -4.56 11.80
N THR A 36 -24.05 -4.04 12.71
CA THR A 36 -25.00 -4.83 13.51
C THR A 36 -26.07 -5.53 12.67
N GLU A 37 -26.59 -4.89 11.64
CA GLU A 37 -27.56 -5.51 10.74
C GLU A 37 -26.92 -6.63 9.92
N GLU A 38 -25.76 -6.36 9.35
CA GLU A 38 -25.01 -7.29 8.49
C GLU A 38 -24.47 -8.49 9.28
N LEU A 39 -24.17 -8.27 10.57
CA LEU A 39 -23.62 -9.28 11.47
C LEU A 39 -24.66 -10.02 12.33
N SER A 40 -25.94 -9.66 12.24
CA SER A 40 -27.00 -10.32 13.02
C SER A 40 -27.05 -11.85 12.80
N PHE A 41 -26.57 -12.31 11.64
CA PHE A 41 -26.45 -13.72 11.30
C PHE A 41 -25.26 -14.42 11.99
N PHE A 42 -24.18 -13.68 12.36
CA PHE A 42 -23.00 -14.26 13.03
C PHE A 42 -23.24 -14.63 14.49
N ASN A 43 -24.21 -14.01 15.14
CA ASN A 43 -24.54 -14.30 16.55
C ASN A 43 -25.05 -15.73 16.78
N LYS A 44 -25.35 -16.46 15.70
CA LYS A 44 -25.72 -17.89 15.74
C LYS A 44 -24.55 -18.85 15.53
N GLY A 45 -23.34 -18.36 15.26
CA GLY A 45 -22.20 -19.16 14.86
C GLY A 45 -20.97 -18.99 15.79
N ARG A 46 -20.09 -19.96 15.76
CA ARG A 46 -18.92 -20.16 16.64
C ARG A 46 -17.76 -19.15 16.47
N ILE A 47 -17.95 -18.01 15.80
CA ILE A 47 -16.88 -17.05 15.52
C ILE A 47 -16.98 -15.90 16.51
N GLN A 48 -16.03 -15.83 17.43
CA GLN A 48 -15.87 -14.71 18.33
C GLN A 48 -14.95 -13.66 17.69
N LEU A 49 -15.52 -12.62 17.11
CA LEU A 49 -14.79 -11.43 16.67
C LEU A 49 -14.79 -10.40 17.80
N SER A 50 -13.67 -9.72 17.98
CA SER A 50 -13.60 -8.54 18.85
C SER A 50 -14.60 -7.47 18.40
N GLU A 51 -15.29 -6.80 19.31
CA GLU A 51 -16.20 -5.71 18.98
C GLU A 51 -15.49 -4.54 18.26
N ASN A 52 -14.20 -4.36 18.55
CA ASN A 52 -13.35 -3.35 17.94
C ASN A 52 -12.66 -3.83 16.65
N GLN A 53 -12.90 -5.07 16.19
CA GLN A 53 -12.39 -5.58 14.91
C GLN A 53 -12.75 -4.63 13.78
N ILE A 54 -11.77 -4.33 12.92
CA ILE A 54 -11.96 -3.45 11.75
C ILE A 54 -12.45 -4.25 10.55
N PHE A 55 -13.37 -3.64 9.82
CA PHE A 55 -13.80 -4.10 8.50
C PHE A 55 -13.61 -2.99 7.47
N ALA A 56 -13.05 -3.35 6.32
CA ALA A 56 -13.05 -2.51 5.13
C ALA A 56 -14.37 -2.70 4.38
N VAL A 57 -15.13 -1.64 4.23
CA VAL A 57 -16.48 -1.65 3.66
C VAL A 57 -16.53 -0.80 2.40
N VAL A 58 -17.09 -1.36 1.34
CA VAL A 58 -17.26 -0.66 0.06
C VAL A 58 -18.57 -1.06 -0.61
N VAL A 59 -19.16 -0.13 -1.36
CA VAL A 59 -20.34 -0.38 -2.22
C VAL A 59 -19.89 -0.39 -3.67
N VAL A 60 -20.27 -1.43 -4.41
CA VAL A 60 -19.96 -1.57 -5.83
C VAL A 60 -21.19 -2.04 -6.61
N CYS A 61 -21.24 -1.67 -7.90
CA CYS A 61 -22.32 -2.07 -8.82
C CYS A 61 -21.79 -3.11 -9.81
N GLY A 62 -22.60 -4.10 -10.15
CA GLY A 62 -22.21 -5.12 -11.14
C GLY A 62 -23.04 -6.41 -11.01
N ASN A 63 -22.54 -7.49 -11.65
CA ASN A 63 -22.95 -8.83 -11.27
C ASN A 63 -22.17 -9.28 -10.01
N GLU A 64 -22.68 -10.27 -9.30
CA GLU A 64 -22.16 -10.69 -7.99
C GLU A 64 -20.67 -11.06 -8.02
N SER A 65 -20.25 -11.88 -8.99
CA SER A 65 -18.86 -12.35 -9.08
C SER A 65 -17.88 -11.21 -9.37
N TYR A 66 -18.20 -10.39 -10.38
CA TYR A 66 -17.39 -9.21 -10.71
C TYR A 66 -17.34 -8.21 -9.56
N ALA A 67 -18.50 -7.93 -8.94
CA ALA A 67 -18.61 -6.98 -7.84
C ALA A 67 -17.76 -7.41 -6.64
N LYS A 68 -17.71 -8.72 -6.34
CA LYS A 68 -16.87 -9.27 -5.28
C LYS A 68 -15.39 -9.04 -5.51
N GLU A 69 -14.87 -9.44 -6.68
CA GLU A 69 -13.44 -9.28 -7.02
C GLU A 69 -13.04 -7.81 -7.06
N TYR A 70 -13.89 -6.97 -7.64
CA TYR A 70 -13.67 -5.54 -7.72
C TYR A 70 -13.70 -4.87 -6.34
N ALA A 71 -14.64 -5.25 -5.47
CA ALA A 71 -14.72 -4.75 -4.10
C ALA A 71 -13.48 -5.15 -3.28
N PHE A 72 -13.03 -6.40 -3.42
CA PHE A 72 -11.82 -6.89 -2.76
C PHE A 72 -10.60 -6.10 -3.21
N ASP A 73 -10.41 -5.92 -4.52
CA ASP A 73 -9.30 -5.15 -5.08
C ASP A 73 -9.29 -3.70 -4.59
N LYS A 74 -10.45 -3.05 -4.51
CA LYS A 74 -10.61 -1.70 -3.96
C LYS A 74 -10.20 -1.63 -2.49
N CYS A 75 -10.68 -2.56 -1.67
CA CYS A 75 -10.35 -2.61 -0.25
C CYS A 75 -8.87 -2.89 -0.01
N CYS A 76 -8.25 -3.79 -0.78
CA CYS A 76 -6.81 -4.04 -0.70
C CYS A 76 -6.00 -2.78 -1.04
N PHE A 77 -6.36 -2.07 -2.10
CA PHE A 77 -5.62 -0.86 -2.48
C PHE A 77 -5.80 0.28 -1.47
N ALA A 78 -7.00 0.46 -0.91
CA ALA A 78 -7.21 1.42 0.19
C ALA A 78 -6.40 1.06 1.44
N THR A 79 -6.27 -0.23 1.73
CA THR A 79 -5.44 -0.75 2.83
C THR A 79 -3.95 -0.46 2.58
N ASP A 80 -3.46 -0.69 1.36
CA ASP A 80 -2.08 -0.34 0.98
C ASP A 80 -1.80 1.15 1.15
N ILE A 81 -2.73 2.01 0.71
CA ILE A 81 -2.63 3.47 0.88
C ILE A 81 -2.56 3.84 2.36
N PHE A 82 -3.45 3.30 3.19
CA PHE A 82 -3.42 3.57 4.61
C PHE A 82 -2.10 3.16 5.26
N LYS A 83 -1.55 2.00 4.91
CA LYS A 83 -0.23 1.54 5.37
C LYS A 83 0.87 2.52 4.98
N ILE A 84 0.90 2.94 3.72
CA ILE A 84 1.90 3.88 3.19
C ILE A 84 1.83 5.23 3.87
N CYS A 85 0.61 5.68 4.21
CA CYS A 85 0.37 7.01 4.75
C CYS A 85 0.25 7.05 6.28
N SER A 86 0.60 5.99 7.00
CA SER A 86 0.50 5.96 8.47
C SER A 86 1.85 5.82 9.16
N ASP A 87 2.04 6.53 10.27
CA ASP A 87 3.22 6.41 11.13
C ASP A 87 3.40 4.98 11.72
N LEU A 88 2.38 4.12 11.61
CA LEU A 88 2.47 2.72 12.04
C LEU A 88 3.71 2.00 11.48
N TYR A 89 4.13 2.38 10.28
CA TYR A 89 5.20 1.72 9.55
C TYR A 89 6.45 2.59 9.40
N HIS A 90 6.32 3.90 9.53
CA HIS A 90 7.43 4.85 9.36
C HIS A 90 8.23 5.14 10.63
N ASP A 91 7.60 5.05 11.81
CA ASP A 91 8.23 5.38 13.09
C ASP A 91 8.60 4.15 13.94
N ASN A 92 8.23 2.93 13.51
CA ASN A 92 8.45 1.72 14.30
C ASN A 92 9.72 0.95 13.91
N PHE A 93 10.87 1.48 14.30
CA PHE A 93 12.19 0.85 14.15
C PHE A 93 12.34 -0.52 14.84
N PHE A 94 11.48 -0.87 15.79
CA PHE A 94 11.79 -1.95 16.74
C PHE A 94 10.97 -3.22 16.64
N ASN A 95 9.86 -3.27 15.89
CA ASN A 95 9.10 -4.52 15.80
C ASN A 95 8.06 -4.57 14.65
N PRO A 96 8.47 -4.77 13.39
CA PRO A 96 7.55 -4.89 12.26
C PRO A 96 6.60 -6.10 12.38
N LYS A 97 6.92 -7.10 13.23
CA LYS A 97 6.07 -8.28 13.46
C LYS A 97 4.75 -8.01 14.16
N LYS A 98 4.57 -6.84 14.78
CA LYS A 98 3.37 -6.54 15.59
C LYS A 98 2.23 -5.95 14.78
N TRP A 99 2.49 -5.45 13.57
CA TRP A 99 1.56 -4.59 12.87
C TRP A 99 1.12 -5.22 11.55
N GLN A 100 -0.01 -5.90 11.56
CA GLN A 100 -0.66 -6.41 10.36
C GLN A 100 -1.94 -5.61 10.12
N PHE A 101 -1.98 -4.89 9.03
CA PHE A 101 -3.16 -4.19 8.55
C PHE A 101 -3.40 -4.60 7.10
N ASP A 102 -3.82 -5.85 6.92
CA ASP A 102 -4.02 -6.44 5.60
C ASP A 102 -5.37 -7.13 5.52
N ILE A 103 -5.96 -7.11 4.35
CA ILE A 103 -7.06 -8.00 4.01
C ILE A 103 -6.44 -9.29 3.48
N SER A 104 -6.77 -10.42 4.09
CA SER A 104 -6.13 -11.68 3.80
C SER A 104 -6.29 -12.11 2.34
N ASN A 105 -5.18 -12.40 1.67
CA ASN A 105 -5.17 -13.01 0.34
C ASN A 105 -5.71 -14.45 0.33
N ASP A 106 -5.80 -15.11 1.48
CA ASP A 106 -6.40 -16.44 1.63
C ASP A 106 -7.86 -16.49 1.16
N PHE A 107 -8.41 -15.32 0.97
CA PHE A 107 -9.74 -15.04 0.49
C PHE A 107 -10.02 -15.58 -0.92
N ILE A 108 -9.02 -15.59 -1.82
CA ILE A 108 -9.15 -16.08 -3.20
C ILE A 108 -8.75 -17.55 -3.31
N THR A 109 -7.80 -17.99 -2.48
CA THR A 109 -7.11 -19.28 -2.64
C THR A 109 -7.42 -20.32 -1.57
N ASN A 110 -7.88 -19.92 -0.37
CA ASN A 110 -8.11 -20.81 0.75
C ASN A 110 -9.56 -20.83 1.25
N ARG A 111 -10.01 -22.00 1.65
CA ARG A 111 -11.34 -22.26 2.24
C ARG A 111 -11.55 -21.62 3.61
N ASN A 112 -10.57 -20.85 4.12
CA ASN A 112 -10.50 -20.39 5.51
C ASN A 112 -10.69 -18.88 5.73
N SER A 113 -11.02 -18.12 4.69
CA SER A 113 -11.32 -16.68 4.82
C SER A 113 -12.81 -16.41 4.74
N PHE A 114 -13.30 -15.45 5.49
CA PHE A 114 -14.70 -15.04 5.40
C PHE A 114 -14.84 -13.60 4.90
N TYR A 115 -15.89 -13.37 4.16
CA TYR A 115 -16.41 -12.04 3.85
C TYR A 115 -17.92 -12.12 3.93
N PHE A 116 -18.55 -10.99 4.02
CA PHE A 116 -19.97 -10.94 3.79
C PHE A 116 -20.31 -9.82 2.82
N TYR A 117 -21.39 -10.00 2.13
CA TYR A 117 -21.94 -9.00 1.23
C TYR A 117 -23.44 -9.02 1.26
N LYS A 118 -24.04 -7.89 0.90
CA LYS A 118 -25.46 -7.69 0.78
C LYS A 118 -25.79 -7.10 -0.59
N ASN A 119 -26.75 -7.71 -1.27
CA ASN A 119 -27.37 -7.11 -2.44
C ASN A 119 -28.33 -6.02 -1.95
N LEU A 120 -28.02 -4.76 -2.23
CA LEU A 120 -28.81 -3.61 -1.77
C LEU A 120 -30.16 -3.47 -2.51
N ASP A 121 -30.29 -4.06 -3.68
CA ASP A 121 -31.51 -4.03 -4.51
C ASP A 121 -32.46 -5.20 -4.22
N SER A 122 -32.03 -6.15 -3.40
CA SER A 122 -32.78 -7.36 -3.06
C SER A 122 -33.31 -7.30 -1.62
N LYS A 123 -34.58 -7.66 -1.45
CA LYS A 123 -35.19 -7.91 -0.13
C LYS A 123 -34.81 -9.30 0.43
N ILE A 124 -34.06 -10.12 -0.33
CA ILE A 124 -33.77 -11.51 0.00
C ILE A 124 -32.29 -11.65 0.36
N SER A 125 -32.10 -12.15 1.55
CA SER A 125 -30.94 -12.77 2.20
C SER A 125 -29.52 -12.42 1.76
N ASP A 126 -28.77 -12.01 2.75
CA ASP A 126 -27.31 -11.97 2.77
C ASP A 126 -26.73 -13.38 2.62
N LYS A 127 -25.74 -13.55 1.73
CA LYS A 127 -25.00 -14.82 1.63
C LYS A 127 -23.68 -14.69 2.38
N PHE A 128 -23.31 -15.74 3.10
CA PHE A 128 -22.09 -15.81 3.89
C PHE A 128 -21.22 -16.98 3.47
N HIS A 129 -19.92 -16.72 3.29
CA HIS A 129 -18.88 -17.74 3.36
C HIS A 129 -18.05 -17.49 4.61
N VAL A 130 -17.95 -18.48 5.48
CA VAL A 130 -17.22 -18.39 6.74
C VAL A 130 -16.10 -19.40 6.74
N ASN A 131 -14.87 -18.92 6.76
CA ASN A 131 -13.70 -19.71 7.09
C ASN A 131 -12.71 -18.85 7.91
N TYR A 132 -12.26 -19.34 9.05
CA TYR A 132 -11.57 -18.57 10.08
C TYR A 132 -10.21 -19.12 10.42
N HIS A 133 -9.19 -18.27 10.39
CA HIS A 133 -7.93 -18.47 11.11
C HIS A 133 -7.71 -17.33 12.10
N ALA A 134 -7.65 -17.67 13.39
CA ALA A 134 -7.31 -16.73 14.44
C ALA A 134 -5.81 -16.45 14.46
N ASN A 135 -5.38 -15.31 13.99
CA ASN A 135 -4.06 -14.77 14.29
C ASN A 135 -4.09 -13.97 15.60
N ARG A 136 -3.13 -14.22 16.48
CA ARG A 136 -3.09 -13.70 17.86
C ARG A 136 -2.56 -12.26 18.00
N TYR A 137 -2.31 -11.53 16.93
CA TYR A 137 -1.71 -10.21 16.99
C TYR A 137 -2.72 -9.15 16.53
N ASN A 138 -3.12 -8.29 17.45
CA ASN A 138 -4.02 -7.19 17.16
C ASN A 138 -3.21 -5.91 16.92
N THR A 139 -3.28 -5.38 15.71
CA THR A 139 -2.85 -4.01 15.40
C THR A 139 -3.89 -3.05 15.99
N CYS A 140 -3.47 -2.21 16.93
CA CYS A 140 -4.33 -1.23 17.55
C CYS A 140 -4.15 0.13 16.87
N ILE A 141 -5.24 0.68 16.30
CA ILE A 141 -5.23 1.97 15.61
C ILE A 141 -5.86 3.00 16.51
N GLY A 142 -5.03 3.90 17.01
CA GLY A 142 -5.42 5.05 17.82
C GLY A 142 -5.54 6.34 17.00
N LEU A 143 -6.01 7.41 17.65
CA LEU A 143 -6.17 8.73 17.04
C LEU A 143 -4.87 9.27 16.45
N LYS A 144 -3.73 9.09 17.10
CA LYS A 144 -2.42 9.55 16.60
C LYS A 144 -2.08 8.95 15.24
N VAL A 145 -2.42 7.69 15.03
CA VAL A 145 -2.21 7.01 13.74
C VAL A 145 -3.09 7.63 12.66
N LEU A 146 -4.36 7.92 12.96
CA LEU A 146 -5.27 8.55 12.01
C LEU A 146 -4.86 10.00 11.69
N GLU A 147 -4.31 10.73 12.66
CA GLU A 147 -3.79 12.08 12.45
C GLU A 147 -2.53 12.08 11.58
N SER A 148 -1.71 11.02 11.68
CA SER A 148 -0.45 10.91 10.95
C SER A 148 -0.63 10.80 9.44
N VAL A 149 -1.78 10.31 8.95
CA VAL A 149 -1.99 10.09 7.50
C VAL A 149 -1.90 11.38 6.68
N ASN A 150 -2.24 12.52 7.26
CA ASN A 150 -2.10 13.81 6.60
C ASN A 150 -0.63 14.22 6.44
N LYS A 151 0.22 13.90 7.41
CA LYS A 151 1.68 14.10 7.35
C LYS A 151 2.29 13.34 6.17
N TRP A 152 1.73 12.17 5.84
CA TRP A 152 2.19 11.28 4.77
C TRP A 152 1.39 11.44 3.48
N ASN A 153 0.79 12.62 3.24
CA ASN A 153 0.20 13.03 1.96
C ASN A 153 -0.92 12.09 1.45
N ILE A 154 -1.79 11.62 2.32
CA ILE A 154 -2.87 10.68 1.96
C ILE A 154 -3.73 11.19 0.81
N SER A 155 -3.98 12.49 0.70
CA SER A 155 -4.79 13.09 -0.37
C SER A 155 -4.22 12.85 -1.78
N ASP A 156 -2.89 12.82 -1.91
CA ASP A 156 -2.23 12.49 -3.19
C ASP A 156 -2.51 11.03 -3.58
N PHE A 157 -2.40 10.11 -2.61
CA PHE A 157 -2.67 8.68 -2.83
C PHE A 157 -4.16 8.39 -3.07
N GLU A 158 -5.06 9.10 -2.41
CA GLU A 158 -6.49 9.00 -2.71
C GLU A 158 -6.81 9.51 -4.13
N SER A 159 -6.10 10.52 -4.60
CA SER A 159 -6.22 11.00 -5.98
C SER A 159 -5.78 9.93 -6.97
N LEU A 160 -4.66 9.23 -6.70
CA LEU A 160 -4.23 8.05 -7.47
C LEU A 160 -5.31 6.96 -7.46
N TYR A 161 -5.88 6.66 -6.29
CA TYR A 161 -6.93 5.65 -6.16
C TYR A 161 -8.13 5.98 -7.05
N ARG A 162 -8.62 7.23 -6.99
CA ARG A 162 -9.75 7.68 -7.82
C ARG A 162 -9.42 7.62 -9.30
N ALA A 163 -8.22 8.05 -9.70
CA ALA A 163 -7.76 7.99 -11.09
C ALA A 163 -7.65 6.54 -11.59
N PHE A 164 -7.15 5.62 -10.77
CA PHE A 164 -7.04 4.21 -11.12
C PHE A 164 -8.41 3.56 -11.40
N TYR A 165 -9.43 3.87 -10.59
CA TYR A 165 -10.79 3.32 -10.73
C TYR A 165 -11.70 4.16 -11.65
N SER A 166 -11.17 5.20 -12.29
CA SER A 166 -11.88 5.98 -13.31
C SER A 166 -11.77 5.33 -14.69
N THR A 167 -12.59 5.80 -15.63
CA THR A 167 -12.49 5.43 -17.07
C THR A 167 -11.20 5.91 -17.72
N ASP A 168 -10.51 6.88 -17.13
CA ASP A 168 -9.30 7.51 -17.67
C ASP A 168 -8.01 6.89 -17.15
N ALA A 169 -8.12 5.71 -16.49
CA ALA A 169 -6.97 4.97 -15.99
C ALA A 169 -5.96 4.66 -17.11
N ASN A 170 -4.71 5.03 -16.88
CA ASN A 170 -3.62 4.84 -17.84
C ASN A 170 -2.52 3.91 -17.29
N LYS A 171 -1.49 3.66 -18.10
CA LYS A 171 -0.42 2.70 -17.74
C LYS A 171 0.34 3.10 -16.48
N ILE A 172 0.51 4.41 -16.21
CA ILE A 172 1.23 4.85 -15.00
C ILE A 172 0.44 4.54 -13.73
N HIS A 173 -0.91 4.66 -13.78
CA HIS A 173 -1.76 4.32 -12.64
C HIS A 173 -1.68 2.82 -12.28
N LEU A 174 -1.62 1.93 -13.28
CA LEU A 174 -1.42 0.48 -13.08
C LEU A 174 -0.06 0.18 -12.42
N VAL A 175 0.99 0.82 -12.93
CA VAL A 175 2.36 0.68 -12.40
C VAL A 175 2.43 1.20 -10.98
N LEU A 176 1.83 2.35 -10.69
CA LEU A 176 1.81 2.95 -9.36
C LEU A 176 1.04 2.11 -8.36
N LYS A 177 -0.15 1.60 -8.71
CA LYS A 177 -0.90 0.69 -7.84
C LYS A 177 -0.06 -0.52 -7.46
N ARG A 178 0.60 -1.15 -8.44
CA ARG A 178 1.49 -2.29 -8.19
C ARG A 178 2.67 -1.91 -7.28
N ALA A 179 3.28 -0.76 -7.53
CA ALA A 179 4.38 -0.26 -6.72
C ALA A 179 3.95 0.02 -5.27
N CYS A 180 2.78 0.64 -5.07
CA CYS A 180 2.19 0.86 -3.75
C CYS A 180 1.96 -0.48 -3.03
N HIS A 181 1.42 -1.48 -3.72
CA HIS A 181 1.22 -2.80 -3.15
C HIS A 181 2.55 -3.44 -2.70
N ILE A 182 3.56 -3.49 -3.58
CA ILE A 182 4.88 -4.06 -3.24
C ILE A 182 5.50 -3.29 -2.06
N TYR A 183 5.41 -1.96 -2.07
CA TYR A 183 5.96 -1.12 -1.00
C TYR A 183 5.25 -1.36 0.33
N SER A 184 3.92 -1.39 0.35
CA SER A 184 3.14 -1.66 1.56
C SER A 184 3.42 -3.06 2.14
N GLN A 185 3.65 -4.06 1.29
CA GLN A 185 4.01 -5.41 1.72
C GLN A 185 5.43 -5.47 2.31
N SER A 186 6.36 -4.63 1.85
CA SER A 186 7.72 -4.59 2.38
C SER A 186 7.77 -4.29 3.89
N PHE A 187 6.78 -3.57 4.42
CA PHE A 187 6.67 -3.26 5.85
C PHE A 187 6.45 -4.50 6.73
N SER A 188 5.88 -5.56 6.17
CA SER A 188 5.64 -6.82 6.89
C SER A 188 6.87 -7.76 6.87
N ILE A 189 7.94 -7.39 6.18
CA ILE A 189 9.15 -8.21 6.00
C ILE A 189 10.15 -7.89 7.10
N ASN A 190 10.46 -8.89 7.93
CA ASN A 190 11.39 -8.71 9.04
C ASN A 190 12.87 -8.88 8.67
N HIS A 191 13.13 -9.53 7.54
CA HIS A 191 14.50 -9.84 7.11
C HIS A 191 15.01 -8.69 6.25
N LEU A 192 16.07 -7.99 6.70
CA LEU A 192 16.59 -6.78 6.04
C LEU A 192 16.90 -6.98 4.56
N TYR A 193 17.54 -8.11 4.20
CA TYR A 193 17.90 -8.40 2.79
C TYR A 193 16.66 -8.61 1.92
N GLU A 194 15.65 -9.32 2.41
CA GLU A 194 14.39 -9.49 1.69
C GLU A 194 13.68 -8.15 1.51
N ARG A 195 13.67 -7.31 2.55
CA ARG A 195 13.11 -5.96 2.50
C ARG A 195 13.83 -5.11 1.44
N VAL A 196 15.16 -5.17 1.37
CA VAL A 196 15.93 -4.51 0.29
C VAL A 196 15.51 -5.01 -1.09
N VAL A 197 15.34 -6.32 -1.28
CA VAL A 197 14.87 -6.89 -2.55
C VAL A 197 13.51 -6.31 -2.97
N TRP A 198 12.57 -6.22 -2.03
CA TRP A 198 11.25 -5.66 -2.31
C TRP A 198 11.32 -4.17 -2.64
N LEU A 199 12.07 -3.39 -1.88
CA LEU A 199 12.26 -1.95 -2.13
C LEU A 199 12.95 -1.67 -3.47
N CYS A 200 13.98 -2.42 -3.81
CA CYS A 200 14.62 -2.35 -5.13
C CYS A 200 13.64 -2.73 -6.26
N THR A 201 12.75 -3.71 -6.03
CA THR A 201 11.72 -4.08 -7.00
C THR A 201 10.75 -2.93 -7.27
N VAL A 202 10.41 -2.13 -6.25
CA VAL A 202 9.62 -0.91 -6.42
C VAL A 202 10.37 0.09 -7.31
N LEU A 203 11.66 0.36 -7.03
CA LEU A 203 12.47 1.27 -7.83
C LEU A 203 12.61 0.79 -9.29
N ASP A 204 12.86 -0.51 -9.49
CA ASP A 204 12.90 -1.12 -10.83
C ASP A 204 11.58 -0.91 -11.59
N THR A 205 10.45 -1.01 -10.89
CA THR A 205 9.12 -0.86 -11.48
C THR A 205 8.84 0.58 -11.91
N LEU A 206 9.31 1.56 -11.12
CA LEU A 206 8.95 2.97 -11.27
C LEU A 206 9.93 3.78 -12.10
N ALA A 207 11.23 3.53 -11.97
CA ALA A 207 12.26 4.41 -12.48
C ALA A 207 13.17 3.76 -13.53
N THR A 208 12.77 2.61 -14.12
CA THR A 208 13.49 2.00 -15.23
C THR A 208 12.55 1.70 -16.41
N ASN A 209 13.07 1.87 -17.63
CA ASN A 209 12.32 1.66 -18.86
C ASN A 209 12.73 0.40 -19.63
N GLU A 210 13.92 -0.09 -19.37
CA GLU A 210 14.57 -1.17 -20.11
C GLU A 210 14.99 -2.29 -19.16
N ARG A 211 15.16 -3.49 -19.70
CA ARG A 211 15.54 -4.66 -18.90
C ARG A 211 17.01 -4.61 -18.46
N GLU A 212 17.86 -4.00 -19.28
CA GLU A 212 19.28 -3.89 -19.05
C GLU A 212 19.67 -2.52 -18.50
N GLY A 213 20.78 -2.45 -17.76
CA GLY A 213 21.32 -1.19 -17.24
C GLY A 213 20.45 -0.54 -16.16
N LYS A 214 19.67 -1.31 -15.40
CA LYS A 214 18.77 -0.78 -14.36
C LYS A 214 19.45 0.16 -13.39
N VAL A 215 20.61 -0.21 -12.85
CA VAL A 215 21.36 0.62 -11.90
C VAL A 215 21.77 1.94 -12.55
N SER A 216 22.24 1.91 -13.81
CA SER A 216 22.60 3.11 -14.57
C SER A 216 21.38 4.03 -14.76
N GLN A 217 20.22 3.48 -15.09
CA GLN A 217 18.98 4.25 -15.23
C GLN A 217 18.55 4.85 -13.89
N LEU A 218 18.59 4.10 -12.81
CA LEU A 218 18.28 4.60 -11.48
C LEU A 218 19.21 5.72 -11.04
N LYS A 219 20.53 5.56 -11.24
CA LYS A 219 21.53 6.62 -10.97
C LYS A 219 21.26 7.88 -11.79
N LYS A 220 20.65 7.76 -12.96
CA LYS A 220 20.28 8.88 -13.84
C LYS A 220 18.97 9.57 -13.39
N TYR A 221 17.91 8.82 -13.13
CA TYR A 221 16.56 9.37 -12.94
C TYR A 221 16.20 9.68 -11.48
N LEU A 222 16.70 8.88 -10.51
CA LEU A 222 16.35 9.08 -9.11
C LEU A 222 16.72 10.47 -8.56
N PRO A 223 17.86 11.09 -8.92
CA PRO A 223 18.15 12.43 -8.41
C PRO A 223 17.05 13.44 -8.70
N ALA A 224 16.49 13.44 -9.91
CA ALA A 224 15.40 14.34 -10.27
C ALA A 224 14.08 14.07 -9.51
N LEU A 225 13.84 12.79 -9.12
CA LEU A 225 12.63 12.39 -8.40
C LEU A 225 12.74 12.58 -6.89
N VAL A 226 13.95 12.52 -6.33
CA VAL A 226 14.16 12.39 -4.89
C VAL A 226 14.75 13.64 -4.26
N LEU A 227 15.67 14.31 -4.95
CA LEU A 227 16.46 15.37 -4.36
C LEU A 227 15.80 16.75 -4.48
N LYS A 228 15.93 17.53 -3.40
CA LYS A 228 15.58 18.97 -3.39
C LYS A 228 16.72 19.84 -3.92
N CYS A 229 17.95 19.32 -3.99
CA CYS A 229 19.12 20.03 -4.50
C CYS A 229 20.13 19.06 -5.12
N GLU A 230 20.87 19.55 -6.10
CA GLU A 230 21.85 18.74 -6.85
C GLU A 230 23.07 18.30 -6.02
N ARG A 231 23.35 19.00 -4.92
CA ARG A 231 24.53 18.76 -4.08
C ARG A 231 24.64 17.32 -3.58
N LEU A 232 23.51 16.63 -3.40
CA LEU A 232 23.46 15.26 -2.88
C LEU A 232 23.39 14.20 -3.98
N THR A 233 23.48 14.60 -5.25
CA THR A 233 23.30 13.67 -6.39
C THR A 233 24.31 12.52 -6.36
N GLU A 234 25.58 12.84 -6.11
CA GLU A 234 26.61 11.81 -6.13
C GLU A 234 26.52 10.85 -4.95
N GLN A 235 26.19 11.35 -3.75
CA GLN A 235 25.94 10.47 -2.59
C GLN A 235 24.76 9.54 -2.83
N LEU A 236 23.69 10.01 -3.47
CA LEU A 236 22.54 9.17 -3.83
C LEU A 236 22.94 8.09 -4.84
N ARG A 237 23.73 8.43 -5.86
CA ARG A 237 24.23 7.48 -6.87
C ARG A 237 25.06 6.37 -6.26
N LEU A 238 26.00 6.71 -5.40
CA LEU A 238 26.85 5.75 -4.68
C LEU A 238 26.00 4.84 -3.76
N PHE A 239 25.05 5.42 -3.04
CA PHE A 239 24.17 4.65 -2.19
C PHE A 239 23.31 3.65 -2.99
N ILE A 240 22.77 4.04 -4.14
CA ILE A 240 21.98 3.14 -4.99
C ILE A 240 22.86 2.00 -5.53
N GLU A 241 24.09 2.29 -5.93
CA GLU A 241 25.04 1.27 -6.38
C GLU A 241 25.31 0.23 -5.27
N GLN A 242 25.68 0.69 -4.08
CA GLN A 242 25.86 -0.16 -2.90
C GLN A 242 24.63 -1.05 -2.60
N ILE A 243 23.44 -0.48 -2.60
CA ILE A 243 22.20 -1.23 -2.33
C ILE A 243 21.95 -2.31 -3.38
N TYR A 244 22.21 -2.02 -4.65
CA TYR A 244 22.03 -3.00 -5.72
C TYR A 244 23.10 -4.10 -5.72
N ASP A 245 24.31 -3.82 -5.27
CA ASP A 245 25.35 -4.82 -5.03
C ASP A 245 24.94 -5.77 -3.90
N ILE A 246 24.41 -5.24 -2.80
CA ILE A 246 23.88 -6.04 -1.68
C ILE A 246 22.72 -6.93 -2.16
N ARG A 247 21.77 -6.37 -2.92
CA ARG A 247 20.66 -7.13 -3.51
C ARG A 247 21.16 -8.24 -4.43
N SER A 248 22.11 -7.93 -5.29
CA SER A 248 22.68 -8.87 -6.26
C SER A 248 23.38 -10.04 -5.58
N ALA A 249 24.21 -9.75 -4.59
CA ALA A 249 24.90 -10.75 -3.80
C ALA A 249 23.91 -11.68 -3.07
N TYR A 250 22.88 -11.11 -2.46
CA TYR A 250 21.86 -11.88 -1.76
C TYR A 250 21.04 -12.79 -2.69
N ILE A 251 20.58 -12.27 -3.84
CA ILE A 251 19.74 -13.03 -4.77
C ILE A 251 20.51 -14.11 -5.52
N HIS A 252 21.70 -13.79 -6.01
CA HIS A 252 22.43 -14.67 -6.92
C HIS A 252 23.39 -15.61 -6.21
N ASN A 253 23.99 -15.17 -5.09
CA ASN A 253 25.03 -15.89 -4.40
C ASN A 253 24.60 -16.38 -3.01
N ALA A 254 23.39 -16.05 -2.54
CA ALA A 254 22.95 -16.23 -1.15
C ALA A 254 23.92 -15.60 -0.13
N GLU A 255 24.69 -14.60 -0.55
CA GLU A 255 25.69 -13.91 0.24
C GLU A 255 25.07 -12.72 0.98
N LYS A 256 25.38 -12.58 2.26
CA LYS A 256 24.91 -11.50 3.12
C LYS A 256 26.01 -10.47 3.32
N ILE A 257 26.11 -9.52 2.41
CA ILE A 257 26.95 -8.33 2.59
C ILE A 257 26.33 -7.45 3.66
N GLY A 258 27.13 -6.89 4.57
CA GLY A 258 26.63 -6.13 5.70
C GLY A 258 25.70 -5.00 5.30
N ILE A 259 24.49 -4.99 5.85
CA ILE A 259 23.52 -3.90 5.73
C ILE A 259 22.93 -3.58 7.09
N THR A 260 22.72 -2.31 7.36
CA THR A 260 22.16 -1.79 8.60
C THR A 260 20.69 -1.42 8.44
N GLU A 261 19.94 -1.43 9.56
CA GLU A 261 18.57 -0.93 9.57
C GLU A 261 18.47 0.52 9.09
N ARG A 262 19.46 1.36 9.44
CA ARG A 262 19.53 2.76 8.98
C ARG A 262 19.62 2.90 7.46
N GLU A 263 20.33 2.00 6.79
CA GLU A 263 20.43 1.99 5.32
C GLU A 263 19.13 1.54 4.68
N VAL A 264 18.45 0.55 5.27
CA VAL A 264 17.10 0.13 4.80
C VAL A 264 16.10 1.25 4.98
N ASP A 265 16.09 1.93 6.11
CA ASP A 265 15.28 3.10 6.40
C ASP A 265 15.46 4.23 5.38
N LYS A 266 16.74 4.52 5.07
CA LYS A 266 17.08 5.50 4.06
C LYS A 266 16.55 5.08 2.68
N LEU A 267 16.67 3.81 2.33
CA LEU A 267 16.12 3.26 1.08
C LEU A 267 14.58 3.40 1.04
N GLU A 268 13.89 3.12 2.15
CA GLU A 268 12.45 3.29 2.25
C GLU A 268 12.00 4.73 2.01
N LYS A 269 12.68 5.70 2.61
CA LYS A 269 12.40 7.12 2.39
C LYS A 269 12.62 7.54 0.93
N ILE A 270 13.64 6.98 0.28
CA ILE A 270 13.89 7.18 -1.14
C ILE A 270 12.73 6.60 -1.95
N VAL A 271 12.34 5.35 -1.70
CA VAL A 271 11.23 4.68 -2.40
C VAL A 271 9.93 5.45 -2.21
N TYR A 272 9.60 5.85 -0.98
CA TYR A 272 8.42 6.66 -0.70
C TYR A 272 8.40 7.95 -1.54
N ARG A 273 9.51 8.69 -1.59
CA ARG A 273 9.59 9.92 -2.40
C ARG A 273 9.39 9.66 -3.89
N VAL A 274 9.98 8.60 -4.41
CA VAL A 274 9.78 8.21 -5.82
C VAL A 274 8.32 7.94 -6.09
N ILE A 275 7.66 7.14 -5.26
CA ILE A 275 6.23 6.86 -5.38
C ILE A 275 5.44 8.17 -5.34
N LEU A 276 5.65 9.02 -4.34
CA LEU A 276 4.91 10.27 -4.16
C LEU A 276 5.08 11.22 -5.35
N GLN A 277 6.32 11.38 -5.84
CA GLN A 277 6.57 12.22 -7.03
C GLN A 277 5.84 11.70 -8.27
N MET A 278 5.83 10.39 -8.45
CA MET A 278 5.13 9.78 -9.58
C MET A 278 3.61 9.87 -9.43
N VAL A 279 3.07 9.71 -8.22
CA VAL A 279 1.65 9.91 -7.92
C VAL A 279 1.23 11.34 -8.28
N ARG A 280 1.96 12.34 -7.80
CA ARG A 280 1.69 13.77 -8.07
C ARG A 280 1.78 14.15 -9.56
N ASN A 281 2.58 13.42 -10.31
CA ASN A 281 2.77 13.66 -11.74
C ASN A 281 2.01 12.68 -12.64
N SER A 282 1.23 11.77 -12.09
CA SER A 282 0.53 10.70 -12.84
C SER A 282 -0.50 11.21 -13.84
N ASN A 283 -1.04 12.40 -13.63
CA ASN A 283 -1.94 13.06 -14.57
C ASN A 283 -1.21 13.73 -15.76
N LYS A 284 0.10 14.04 -15.61
CA LYS A 284 0.91 14.65 -16.67
C LYS A 284 1.52 13.63 -17.62
N TYR A 285 1.88 12.46 -17.11
CA TYR A 285 2.57 11.43 -17.86
C TYR A 285 1.75 10.14 -17.89
N LYS A 286 1.59 9.56 -19.07
CA LYS A 286 0.79 8.33 -19.27
C LYS A 286 1.58 7.04 -19.02
N SER A 287 2.91 7.15 -18.90
CA SER A 287 3.82 6.02 -18.68
C SER A 287 5.11 6.46 -18.00
N THR A 288 5.82 5.52 -17.37
CA THR A 288 7.16 5.72 -16.82
C THR A 288 8.15 6.18 -17.89
N LYS A 289 8.01 5.69 -19.14
CA LYS A 289 8.83 6.09 -20.26
C LYS A 289 8.68 7.59 -20.59
N GLU A 290 7.46 8.11 -20.61
CA GLU A 290 7.22 9.54 -20.85
C GLU A 290 7.85 10.41 -19.76
N LEU A 291 7.75 9.98 -18.49
CA LEU A 291 8.38 10.66 -17.37
C LEU A 291 9.91 10.68 -17.50
N CYS A 292 10.53 9.55 -17.82
CA CYS A 292 11.99 9.50 -18.05
C CYS A 292 12.43 10.39 -19.20
N VAL A 293 11.67 10.42 -20.31
CA VAL A 293 11.93 11.35 -21.43
C VAL A 293 11.81 12.82 -21.00
N ALA A 294 10.85 13.15 -20.12
CA ALA A 294 10.71 14.48 -19.59
C ALA A 294 11.91 14.89 -18.70
N ILE A 295 12.43 13.95 -17.89
CA ILE A 295 13.66 14.19 -17.11
C ILE A 295 14.85 14.41 -18.06
N ASP A 296 15.00 13.57 -19.09
CA ASP A 296 16.10 13.69 -20.07
C ASP A 296 16.10 15.04 -20.82
N LYS A 297 14.90 15.56 -21.07
CA LYS A 297 14.73 16.87 -21.73
C LYS A 297 14.79 18.06 -20.77
N GLY A 298 15.00 17.84 -19.47
CA GLY A 298 14.96 18.89 -18.46
C GLY A 298 13.59 19.56 -18.29
N SER A 299 12.52 18.92 -18.75
CA SER A 299 11.14 19.44 -18.65
C SER A 299 10.36 18.88 -17.46
N PHE A 300 10.93 17.94 -16.70
CA PHE A 300 10.35 17.45 -15.48
C PHE A 300 10.54 18.45 -14.34
N ALA A 301 9.45 18.81 -13.69
CA ALA A 301 9.47 19.67 -12.50
C ALA A 301 8.96 18.87 -11.29
N PRO A 302 9.81 18.55 -10.30
CA PRO A 302 9.40 17.84 -9.10
C PRO A 302 8.49 18.75 -8.24
N ILE A 303 7.49 18.14 -7.60
CA ILE A 303 6.62 18.82 -6.64
C ILE A 303 7.21 18.58 -5.25
N LEU A 304 7.89 19.59 -4.69
CA LEU A 304 8.72 19.46 -3.50
C LEU A 304 7.99 19.71 -2.17
N ASP A 305 6.72 20.13 -2.23
CA ASP A 305 5.95 20.45 -1.03
C ASP A 305 5.72 19.22 -0.17
N ASN A 306 5.89 19.35 1.14
CA ASN A 306 5.66 18.31 2.13
C ASN A 306 6.38 16.96 1.87
N LEU A 307 7.56 17.02 1.25
CA LEU A 307 8.41 15.83 1.14
C LEU A 307 9.11 15.56 2.48
N PRO A 308 9.06 14.31 2.99
CA PRO A 308 9.83 13.95 4.17
C PRO A 308 11.32 14.14 3.91
N ASP A 309 12.09 14.55 4.93
CA ASP A 309 13.53 14.75 4.77
C ASP A 309 14.26 13.43 4.58
N ILE A 310 15.22 13.42 3.65
CA ILE A 310 16.18 12.32 3.46
C ILE A 310 17.54 12.83 3.85
N TYR A 311 18.16 12.18 4.80
CA TYR A 311 19.57 12.37 5.14
C TYR A 311 20.37 11.34 4.34
N ILE A 312 20.98 11.80 3.26
CA ILE A 312 21.80 10.97 2.38
C ILE A 312 23.25 10.98 2.88
#